data_b412b208891c5835a9fb698b17872668
#
_entry.id   b412b208891c5835a9fb698b17872668
#
_cell.length_a   1.000
_cell.length_b   1.000
_cell.length_c   1.000
_cell.angle_alpha   90.00
_cell.angle_beta   90.00
_cell.angle_gamma   90.00
#
_symmetry.space_group_name_H-M   'P 1'
#
loop_
_entity.id
_entity.type
_entity.pdbx_description
1 polymer ?
#
loop_
_entity_poly.entity_id
_entity_poly.type
_entity_poly.pdbx_seq_one_letter_code
_entity_poly.pdbx_strand_id
1 'polypeptide(L)'
;MILQAQTTDAKTCIKLLRLAMEDAAFYLAGTSDDRLCNEILSKFFTSEVNRISYKNVYVYKENSAVVGAMCVYFGGDLDILDTEILANAKALNSNLVLANECEEDEFYIDSIAVDEKFRGKGIASKLISHAFVIAKEKNHKKVSLIVDETKPKTLAFYESLGFKNIGKKEIYKHRYHHLIKEII
;
A
#
# COMPACT_ATOMS: atom_id res chain seq x y z
N MET A 1 -1.12 4.56 18.75
CA MET A 1 -0.42 3.26 18.84
C MET A 1 -0.49 2.60 17.47
N ILE A 2 0.61 1.96 17.00
CA ILE A 2 0.62 1.21 15.73
C ILE A 2 0.46 -0.27 16.05
N LEU A 3 -0.41 -0.95 15.30
CA LEU A 3 -0.71 -2.38 15.43
C LEU A 3 -0.90 -2.97 14.03
N GLN A 4 -0.69 -4.28 13.89
CA GLN A 4 -1.17 -4.99 12.70
C GLN A 4 -2.69 -4.94 12.67
N ALA A 5 -3.27 -4.77 11.48
CA ALA A 5 -4.70 -4.72 11.31
C ALA A 5 -5.37 -6.07 11.64
N GLN A 6 -6.64 -6.01 11.95
CA GLN A 6 -7.50 -7.18 12.15
C GLN A 6 -8.59 -7.19 11.08
N THR A 7 -9.18 -8.35 10.82
CA THR A 7 -10.29 -8.47 9.84
C THR A 7 -11.44 -7.53 10.14
N THR A 8 -11.68 -7.21 11.42
CA THR A 8 -12.69 -6.26 11.88
C THR A 8 -12.40 -4.81 11.50
N ASP A 9 -11.16 -4.48 11.14
CA ASP A 9 -10.75 -3.13 10.72
C ASP A 9 -11.05 -2.89 9.21
N ALA A 10 -11.53 -3.90 8.46
CA ALA A 10 -11.69 -3.89 7.00
C ALA A 10 -12.37 -2.62 6.46
N LYS A 11 -13.54 -2.27 6.99
CA LYS A 11 -14.32 -1.12 6.51
C LYS A 11 -13.52 0.19 6.56
N THR A 12 -12.82 0.42 7.67
CA THR A 12 -12.05 1.65 7.87
C THR A 12 -10.74 1.62 7.08
N CYS A 13 -10.04 0.48 7.07
CA CYS A 13 -8.79 0.34 6.34
C CYS A 13 -9.01 0.49 4.83
N ILE A 14 -10.00 -0.18 4.24
CA ILE A 14 -10.29 -0.07 2.81
C ILE A 14 -10.64 1.37 2.44
N LYS A 15 -11.46 2.07 3.25
CA LYS A 15 -11.75 3.48 3.03
C LYS A 15 -10.47 4.33 3.01
N LEU A 16 -9.52 4.10 3.92
CA LEU A 16 -8.26 4.83 3.97
C LEU A 16 -7.33 4.46 2.82
N LEU A 17 -7.11 3.17 2.58
CA LEU A 17 -6.20 2.70 1.53
C LEU A 17 -6.66 3.14 0.13
N ARG A 18 -7.98 3.17 -0.13
CA ARG A 18 -8.56 3.70 -1.37
C ARG A 18 -8.17 5.15 -1.65
N LEU A 19 -7.98 5.99 -0.60
CA LEU A 19 -7.52 7.37 -0.78
C LEU A 19 -6.09 7.45 -1.32
N ALA A 20 -5.26 6.45 -1.05
CA ALA A 20 -3.89 6.37 -1.53
C ALA A 20 -3.78 5.67 -2.89
N MET A 21 -4.56 4.60 -3.07
CA MET A 21 -4.55 3.78 -4.29
C MET A 21 -5.17 4.50 -5.49
N GLU A 22 -6.14 5.41 -5.27
CA GLU A 22 -6.85 6.09 -6.35
C GLU A 22 -7.37 5.08 -7.41
N ASP A 23 -7.02 5.27 -8.70
CA ASP A 23 -7.44 4.39 -9.78
C ASP A 23 -6.79 2.99 -9.74
N ALA A 24 -5.62 2.85 -9.12
CA ALA A 24 -4.94 1.55 -8.98
C ALA A 24 -5.82 0.52 -8.25
N ALA A 25 -6.74 0.97 -7.38
CA ALA A 25 -7.70 0.11 -6.71
C ALA A 25 -8.61 -0.67 -7.66
N PHE A 26 -8.98 -0.07 -8.80
CA PHE A 26 -9.81 -0.72 -9.82
C PHE A 26 -9.05 -1.84 -10.53
N TYR A 27 -7.76 -1.63 -10.82
CA TYR A 27 -6.89 -2.65 -11.39
C TYR A 27 -6.72 -3.83 -10.43
N LEU A 28 -6.51 -3.54 -9.14
CA LEU A 28 -6.38 -4.56 -8.11
C LEU A 28 -7.68 -5.38 -7.94
N ALA A 29 -8.84 -4.72 -7.96
CA ALA A 29 -10.14 -5.37 -7.85
C ALA A 29 -10.60 -6.06 -9.16
N GLY A 30 -10.00 -5.70 -10.30
CA GLY A 30 -10.39 -6.22 -11.62
C GLY A 30 -11.75 -5.71 -12.13
N THR A 31 -12.20 -4.54 -11.66
CA THR A 31 -13.48 -3.92 -12.04
C THR A 31 -13.40 -2.41 -12.01
N SER A 32 -14.17 -1.75 -12.84
CA SER A 32 -14.34 -0.28 -12.83
C SER A 32 -15.61 0.17 -12.08
N ASP A 33 -16.42 -0.74 -11.56
CA ASP A 33 -17.55 -0.44 -10.70
C ASP A 33 -17.08 -0.15 -9.28
N ASP A 34 -17.37 1.05 -8.76
CA ASP A 34 -16.87 1.50 -7.46
C ASP A 34 -17.40 0.69 -6.28
N ARG A 35 -18.67 0.27 -6.33
CA ARG A 35 -19.28 -0.54 -5.28
C ARG A 35 -18.66 -1.95 -5.26
N LEU A 36 -18.61 -2.60 -6.43
CA LEU A 36 -18.00 -3.92 -6.58
C LEU A 36 -16.51 -3.89 -6.20
N CYS A 37 -15.79 -2.84 -6.58
CA CYS A 37 -14.41 -2.62 -6.18
C CYS A 37 -14.27 -2.65 -4.65
N ASN A 38 -15.08 -1.89 -3.92
CA ASN A 38 -15.05 -1.85 -2.45
C ASN A 38 -15.38 -3.21 -1.82
N GLU A 39 -16.34 -3.94 -2.39
CA GLU A 39 -16.72 -5.29 -1.93
C GLU A 39 -15.55 -6.28 -2.12
N ILE A 40 -14.89 -6.27 -3.28
CA ILE A 40 -13.76 -7.13 -3.60
C ILE A 40 -12.56 -6.80 -2.72
N LEU A 41 -12.20 -5.51 -2.59
CA LEU A 41 -11.09 -5.10 -1.73
C LEU A 41 -11.33 -5.46 -0.27
N SER A 42 -12.57 -5.37 0.20
CA SER A 42 -12.92 -5.79 1.57
C SER A 42 -12.77 -7.31 1.75
N LYS A 43 -13.09 -8.10 0.72
CA LYS A 43 -12.86 -9.55 0.71
C LYS A 43 -11.37 -9.86 0.74
N PHE A 44 -10.58 -9.22 -0.12
CA PHE A 44 -9.12 -9.37 -0.13
C PHE A 44 -8.51 -8.98 1.21
N PHE A 45 -8.96 -7.88 1.81
CA PHE A 45 -8.46 -7.45 3.12
C PHE A 45 -8.68 -8.52 4.20
N THR A 46 -9.81 -9.20 4.20
CA THR A 46 -10.12 -10.25 5.20
C THR A 46 -9.50 -11.60 4.87
N SER A 47 -8.97 -11.79 3.68
CA SER A 47 -8.24 -12.99 3.26
C SER A 47 -6.78 -12.94 3.79
N GLU A 48 -6.13 -14.11 3.85
CA GLU A 48 -4.82 -14.23 4.48
C GLU A 48 -3.64 -13.96 3.56
N VAL A 49 -3.79 -14.22 2.25
CA VAL A 49 -2.67 -14.21 1.30
C VAL A 49 -3.02 -13.45 0.04
N ASN A 50 -2.80 -12.15 0.07
CA ASN A 50 -2.80 -11.25 -1.09
C ASN A 50 -2.13 -9.92 -0.70
N ARG A 51 -1.92 -9.00 -1.67
CA ARG A 51 -1.22 -7.73 -1.42
C ARG A 51 -1.84 -6.93 -0.27
N ILE A 52 -3.17 -6.80 -0.22
CA ILE A 52 -3.89 -5.96 0.75
C ILE A 52 -4.51 -6.74 1.92
N SER A 53 -4.10 -7.99 2.14
CA SER A 53 -4.49 -8.76 3.32
C SER A 53 -4.28 -7.96 4.61
N TYR A 54 -5.17 -8.11 5.58
CA TYR A 54 -4.98 -7.51 6.93
C TYR A 54 -3.61 -7.87 7.53
N LYS A 55 -2.99 -8.97 7.10
CA LYS A 55 -1.65 -9.37 7.53
C LYS A 55 -0.54 -8.47 6.99
N ASN A 56 -0.80 -7.76 5.90
CA ASN A 56 0.09 -6.80 5.27
C ASN A 56 -0.23 -5.35 5.65
N VAL A 57 -1.28 -5.13 6.44
CA VAL A 57 -1.73 -3.79 6.81
C VAL A 57 -1.42 -3.49 8.27
N TYR A 58 -0.84 -2.32 8.52
CA TYR A 58 -0.59 -1.75 9.83
C TYR A 58 -1.44 -0.50 10.03
N VAL A 59 -2.08 -0.39 11.18
CA VAL A 59 -2.98 0.70 11.51
C VAL A 59 -2.44 1.55 12.65
N TYR A 60 -2.63 2.87 12.54
CA TYR A 60 -2.46 3.76 13.68
C TYR A 60 -3.83 3.95 14.35
N LYS A 61 -3.92 3.54 15.63
CA LYS A 61 -5.14 3.72 16.45
C LYS A 61 -4.96 4.87 17.44
N GLU A 62 -5.98 5.73 17.50
CA GLU A 62 -6.14 6.80 18.51
C GLU A 62 -7.51 6.57 19.18
N ASN A 63 -7.53 6.42 20.50
CA ASN A 63 -8.75 6.10 21.28
C ASN A 63 -9.51 4.88 20.70
N SER A 64 -8.78 3.82 20.37
CA SER A 64 -9.27 2.57 19.77
C SER A 64 -9.80 2.70 18.33
N ALA A 65 -9.90 3.91 17.76
CA ALA A 65 -10.31 4.13 16.39
C ALA A 65 -9.11 4.07 15.44
N VAL A 66 -9.27 3.41 14.30
CA VAL A 66 -8.28 3.45 13.20
C VAL A 66 -8.34 4.81 12.54
N VAL A 67 -7.23 5.56 12.59
CA VAL A 67 -7.10 6.91 12.00
C VAL A 67 -6.01 7.01 10.95
N GLY A 68 -5.24 5.95 10.73
CA GLY A 68 -4.27 5.82 9.67
C GLY A 68 -4.04 4.35 9.33
N ALA A 69 -3.73 4.06 8.09
CA ALA A 69 -3.43 2.71 7.61
C ALA A 69 -2.25 2.75 6.61
N MET A 70 -1.45 1.71 6.62
CA MET A 70 -0.33 1.49 5.71
C MET A 70 -0.31 0.03 5.29
N CYS A 71 -0.27 -0.23 3.99
CA CYS A 71 -0.08 -1.54 3.41
C CYS A 71 1.38 -1.72 3.00
N VAL A 72 2.00 -2.84 3.40
CA VAL A 72 3.39 -3.15 3.09
C VAL A 72 3.56 -4.63 2.77
N TYR A 73 4.41 -4.96 1.83
CA TYR A 73 4.78 -6.34 1.51
C TYR A 73 6.18 -6.42 0.90
N PHE A 74 6.72 -7.62 0.79
CA PHE A 74 7.98 -7.87 0.12
C PHE A 74 7.76 -8.15 -1.36
N GLY A 75 8.51 -7.48 -2.25
CA GLY A 75 8.38 -7.63 -3.70
C GLY A 75 8.62 -9.07 -4.18
N GLY A 76 9.50 -9.81 -3.51
CA GLY A 76 9.74 -11.22 -3.82
C GLY A 76 8.59 -12.17 -3.52
N ASP A 77 7.55 -11.70 -2.82
CA ASP A 77 6.35 -12.49 -2.52
C ASP A 77 5.20 -12.26 -3.52
N LEU A 78 5.38 -11.38 -4.52
CA LEU A 78 4.31 -10.95 -5.42
C LEU A 78 3.62 -12.11 -6.14
N ASP A 79 4.35 -13.12 -6.59
CA ASP A 79 3.78 -14.29 -7.27
C ASP A 79 2.73 -15.00 -6.40
N ILE A 80 2.97 -15.09 -5.10
CA ILE A 80 2.04 -15.70 -4.14
C ILE A 80 0.92 -14.72 -3.81
N LEU A 81 1.25 -13.45 -3.56
CA LEU A 81 0.30 -12.42 -3.16
C LEU A 81 -0.72 -12.10 -4.27
N ASP A 82 -0.34 -12.28 -5.53
CA ASP A 82 -1.19 -11.99 -6.68
C ASP A 82 -2.13 -13.14 -7.05
N THR A 83 -1.92 -14.33 -6.52
CA THR A 83 -2.70 -15.53 -6.90
C THR A 83 -4.21 -15.32 -6.75
N GLU A 84 -4.67 -14.83 -5.61
CA GLU A 84 -6.10 -14.57 -5.35
C GLU A 84 -6.63 -13.44 -6.23
N ILE A 85 -5.83 -12.38 -6.42
CA ILE A 85 -6.18 -11.20 -7.20
C ILE A 85 -6.37 -11.58 -8.68
N LEU A 86 -5.43 -12.33 -9.24
CA LEU A 86 -5.49 -12.81 -10.62
C LEU A 86 -6.64 -13.80 -10.84
N ALA A 87 -6.91 -14.68 -9.87
CA ALA A 87 -8.08 -15.58 -9.92
C ALA A 87 -9.40 -14.80 -9.94
N ASN A 88 -9.51 -13.72 -9.14
CA ASN A 88 -10.68 -12.85 -9.14
C ASN A 88 -10.82 -12.10 -10.49
N ALA A 89 -9.75 -11.53 -11.02
CA ALA A 89 -9.76 -10.85 -12.30
C ALA A 89 -10.21 -11.78 -13.43
N LYS A 90 -9.73 -13.04 -13.44
CA LYS A 90 -10.16 -14.07 -14.38
C LYS A 90 -11.64 -14.41 -14.25
N ALA A 91 -12.14 -14.55 -13.02
CA ALA A 91 -13.56 -14.86 -12.77
C ALA A 91 -14.49 -13.73 -13.25
N LEU A 92 -14.03 -12.50 -13.22
CA LEU A 92 -14.75 -11.32 -13.72
C LEU A 92 -14.58 -11.09 -15.23
N ASN A 93 -13.78 -11.93 -15.94
CA ASN A 93 -13.34 -11.67 -17.31
C ASN A 93 -12.75 -10.27 -17.49
N SER A 94 -11.99 -9.81 -16.50
CA SER A 94 -11.41 -8.48 -16.48
C SER A 94 -10.28 -8.35 -17.49
N ASN A 95 -10.25 -7.23 -18.21
CA ASN A 95 -9.15 -6.83 -19.08
C ASN A 95 -8.12 -5.94 -18.35
N LEU A 96 -8.32 -5.68 -17.05
CA LEU A 96 -7.41 -4.89 -16.25
C LEU A 96 -6.19 -5.75 -15.88
N VAL A 97 -5.01 -5.25 -16.22
CA VAL A 97 -3.73 -5.95 -15.99
C VAL A 97 -3.10 -5.42 -14.72
N LEU A 98 -2.80 -6.33 -13.80
CA LEU A 98 -2.12 -5.99 -12.56
C LEU A 98 -0.64 -5.65 -12.86
N ALA A 99 -0.16 -4.53 -12.36
CA ALA A 99 1.22 -4.08 -12.52
C ALA A 99 2.09 -4.46 -11.33
N ASN A 100 3.39 -4.63 -11.60
CA ASN A 100 4.42 -4.73 -10.57
C ASN A 100 4.98 -3.33 -10.30
N GLU A 101 4.74 -2.83 -9.10
CA GLU A 101 5.11 -1.49 -8.69
C GLU A 101 6.49 -1.44 -8.03
N CYS A 102 7.00 -2.57 -7.53
CA CYS A 102 8.29 -2.71 -6.84
C CYS A 102 9.17 -3.80 -7.47
N GLU A 103 10.44 -3.83 -7.08
CA GLU A 103 11.38 -4.89 -7.45
C GLU A 103 11.33 -6.05 -6.43
N GLU A 104 11.83 -7.22 -6.83
CA GLU A 104 11.79 -8.45 -6.03
C GLU A 104 12.52 -8.34 -4.68
N ASP A 105 13.54 -7.49 -4.57
CA ASP A 105 14.36 -7.32 -3.38
C ASP A 105 13.93 -6.13 -2.49
N GLU A 106 12.77 -5.54 -2.76
CA GLU A 106 12.25 -4.38 -2.06
C GLU A 106 11.17 -4.74 -1.05
N PHE A 107 11.27 -4.18 0.16
CA PHE A 107 10.14 -4.13 1.09
C PHE A 107 9.32 -2.89 0.75
N TYR A 108 8.18 -3.11 0.14
CA TYR A 108 7.41 -2.06 -0.54
C TYR A 108 6.29 -1.50 0.34
N ILE A 109 6.21 -0.17 0.40
CA ILE A 109 5.05 0.54 0.94
C ILE A 109 4.10 0.80 -0.22
N ASP A 110 3.08 -0.05 -0.35
CA ASP A 110 2.08 0.00 -1.41
C ASP A 110 1.17 1.23 -1.27
N SER A 111 0.60 1.41 -0.10
CA SER A 111 -0.33 2.50 0.17
C SER A 111 -0.26 2.95 1.62
N ILE A 112 -0.40 4.26 1.83
CA ILE A 112 -0.46 4.86 3.16
C ILE A 112 -1.42 6.03 3.16
N ALA A 113 -2.35 6.05 4.10
CA ALA A 113 -3.28 7.15 4.27
C ALA A 113 -3.57 7.44 5.74
N VAL A 114 -3.87 8.70 6.01
CA VAL A 114 -4.30 9.19 7.33
C VAL A 114 -5.62 9.93 7.15
N ASP A 115 -6.58 9.64 8.02
CA ASP A 115 -7.87 10.34 8.06
C ASP A 115 -7.63 11.85 8.13
N GLU A 116 -8.37 12.58 7.33
CA GLU A 116 -8.19 14.03 7.15
C GLU A 116 -8.17 14.80 8.46
N LYS A 117 -9.04 14.43 9.40
CA LYS A 117 -9.14 15.06 10.73
C LYS A 117 -7.91 14.85 11.61
N PHE A 118 -7.04 13.91 11.26
CA PHE A 118 -5.85 13.52 12.01
C PHE A 118 -4.55 13.84 11.27
N ARG A 119 -4.61 14.49 10.09
CA ARG A 119 -3.42 14.94 9.36
C ARG A 119 -2.66 16.02 10.14
N GLY A 120 -1.38 16.20 9.79
CA GLY A 120 -0.51 17.18 10.46
C GLY A 120 0.02 16.76 11.82
N LYS A 121 -0.37 15.58 12.34
CA LYS A 121 0.06 15.05 13.65
C LYS A 121 1.23 14.06 13.57
N GLY A 122 1.90 13.96 12.42
CA GLY A 122 3.04 13.06 12.21
C GLY A 122 2.68 11.57 12.12
N ILE A 123 1.40 11.22 11.95
CA ILE A 123 0.95 9.81 11.91
C ILE A 123 1.56 9.06 10.72
N ALA A 124 1.60 9.68 9.53
CA ALA A 124 2.22 9.08 8.34
C ALA A 124 3.71 8.77 8.58
N SER A 125 4.46 9.73 9.14
CA SER A 125 5.88 9.53 9.48
C SER A 125 6.08 8.38 10.47
N LYS A 126 5.18 8.24 11.46
CA LYS A 126 5.25 7.13 12.42
C LYS A 126 4.98 5.78 11.76
N LEU A 127 4.00 5.69 10.85
CA LEU A 127 3.72 4.47 10.08
C LEU A 127 4.92 4.11 9.19
N ILE A 128 5.51 5.07 8.47
CA ILE A 128 6.69 4.85 7.64
C ILE A 128 7.89 4.38 8.48
N SER A 129 8.12 5.02 9.65
CA SER A 129 9.16 4.58 10.57
C SER A 129 8.94 3.15 11.04
N HIS A 130 7.68 2.74 11.22
CA HIS A 130 7.34 1.36 11.56
C HIS A 130 7.64 0.39 10.41
N ALA A 131 7.44 0.79 9.14
CA ALA A 131 7.85 -0.02 8.00
C ALA A 131 9.36 -0.30 8.00
N PHE A 132 10.20 0.66 8.42
CA PHE A 132 11.65 0.44 8.56
C PHE A 132 11.97 -0.58 9.66
N VAL A 133 11.22 -0.56 10.77
CA VAL A 133 11.38 -1.55 11.86
C VAL A 133 11.03 -2.95 11.33
N ILE A 134 9.89 -3.10 10.67
CA ILE A 134 9.46 -4.39 10.09
C ILE A 134 10.48 -4.90 9.06
N ALA A 135 10.93 -4.03 8.16
CA ALA A 135 11.92 -4.38 7.15
C ALA A 135 13.22 -4.91 7.80
N LYS A 136 13.70 -4.22 8.83
CA LYS A 136 14.89 -4.63 9.58
C LYS A 136 14.69 -5.96 10.31
N GLU A 137 13.57 -6.16 10.99
CA GLU A 137 13.24 -7.42 11.68
C GLU A 137 13.16 -8.60 10.72
N LYS A 138 12.69 -8.35 9.49
CA LYS A 138 12.61 -9.34 8.42
C LYS A 138 13.89 -9.46 7.58
N ASN A 139 14.99 -8.77 7.95
CA ASN A 139 16.26 -8.74 7.24
C ASN A 139 16.19 -8.20 5.79
N HIS A 140 15.19 -7.38 5.47
CA HIS A 140 15.16 -6.64 4.21
C HIS A 140 16.12 -5.45 4.29
N LYS A 141 16.84 -5.18 3.19
CA LYS A 141 17.90 -4.16 3.15
C LYS A 141 17.42 -2.80 2.66
N LYS A 142 16.24 -2.75 2.03
CA LYS A 142 15.69 -1.52 1.49
C LYS A 142 14.17 -1.49 1.59
N VAL A 143 13.66 -0.30 1.86
CA VAL A 143 12.23 0.02 1.78
C VAL A 143 12.01 0.90 0.57
N SER A 144 11.00 0.62 -0.22
CA SER A 144 10.66 1.39 -1.41
C SER A 144 9.20 1.85 -1.41
N LEU A 145 8.92 2.77 -2.29
CA LEU A 145 7.59 3.27 -2.64
C LEU A 145 7.63 4.00 -3.97
N ILE A 146 6.46 4.26 -4.54
CA ILE A 146 6.31 5.13 -5.72
C ILE A 146 5.49 6.38 -5.38
N VAL A 147 5.79 7.48 -6.05
CA VAL A 147 5.09 8.77 -5.90
C VAL A 147 4.74 9.32 -7.27
N ASP A 148 3.46 9.61 -7.51
CA ASP A 148 3.00 10.23 -8.76
C ASP A 148 3.76 11.55 -9.01
N GLU A 149 4.24 11.75 -10.26
CA GLU A 149 4.99 12.95 -10.67
C GLU A 149 4.20 14.25 -10.45
N THR A 150 2.88 14.17 -10.43
CA THR A 150 2.01 15.33 -10.18
C THR A 150 1.94 15.74 -8.70
N LYS A 151 2.59 14.97 -7.79
CA LYS A 151 2.54 15.18 -6.34
C LYS A 151 3.90 15.64 -5.75
N PRO A 152 4.46 16.82 -6.14
CA PRO A 152 5.79 17.24 -5.72
C PRO A 152 5.91 17.45 -4.19
N LYS A 153 4.84 17.84 -3.50
CA LYS A 153 4.84 17.96 -2.04
C LYS A 153 4.98 16.60 -1.34
N THR A 154 4.38 15.57 -1.91
CA THR A 154 4.49 14.20 -1.41
C THR A 154 5.90 13.66 -1.66
N LEU A 155 6.50 13.94 -2.82
CA LEU A 155 7.88 13.61 -3.13
C LEU A 155 8.83 14.24 -2.08
N ALA A 156 8.75 15.55 -1.88
CA ALA A 156 9.57 16.26 -0.90
C ALA A 156 9.40 15.72 0.53
N PHE A 157 8.18 15.31 0.90
CA PHE A 157 7.92 14.66 2.19
C PHE A 157 8.71 13.36 2.35
N TYR A 158 8.68 12.46 1.36
CA TYR A 158 9.43 11.21 1.43
C TYR A 158 10.96 11.44 1.39
N GLU A 159 11.42 12.38 0.57
CA GLU A 159 12.84 12.77 0.55
C GLU A 159 13.32 13.28 1.92
N SER A 160 12.47 14.05 2.63
CA SER A 160 12.76 14.50 4.01
C SER A 160 12.88 13.36 5.02
N LEU A 161 12.27 12.20 4.73
CA LEU A 161 12.40 10.97 5.53
C LEU A 161 13.61 10.12 5.12
N GLY A 162 14.41 10.58 4.17
CA GLY A 162 15.64 9.95 3.71
C GLY A 162 15.48 8.96 2.55
N PHE A 163 14.33 8.96 1.89
CA PHE A 163 14.18 8.25 0.62
C PHE A 163 14.95 8.96 -0.48
N LYS A 164 15.50 8.20 -1.41
CA LYS A 164 16.19 8.70 -2.60
C LYS A 164 15.42 8.30 -3.85
N ASN A 165 15.20 9.25 -4.74
CA ASN A 165 14.62 8.97 -6.06
C ASN A 165 15.68 8.29 -6.92
N ILE A 166 15.41 7.07 -7.38
CA ILE A 166 16.34 6.25 -8.16
C ILE A 166 15.89 6.09 -9.61
N GLY A 167 14.73 6.62 -9.98
CA GLY A 167 14.23 6.52 -11.34
C GLY A 167 12.74 6.77 -11.44
N LYS A 168 12.17 6.36 -12.55
CA LYS A 168 10.74 6.51 -12.86
C LYS A 168 10.15 5.18 -13.29
N LYS A 169 8.88 4.97 -12.95
CA LYS A 169 8.06 3.85 -13.41
C LYS A 169 6.81 4.39 -14.10
N GLU A 170 6.33 3.68 -15.11
CA GLU A 170 5.02 3.93 -15.70
C GLU A 170 4.08 2.80 -15.26
N ILE A 171 3.06 3.15 -14.50
CA ILE A 171 2.08 2.23 -13.91
C ILE A 171 0.69 2.75 -14.30
N TYR A 172 -0.13 1.94 -14.95
CA TYR A 172 -1.50 2.30 -15.34
C TYR A 172 -1.59 3.61 -16.12
N LYS A 173 -0.61 3.89 -17.01
CA LYS A 173 -0.48 5.13 -17.81
C LYS A 173 -0.14 6.39 -16.98
N HIS A 174 0.17 6.25 -15.70
CA HIS A 174 0.69 7.32 -14.86
C HIS A 174 2.19 7.16 -14.68
N ARG A 175 2.88 8.28 -14.52
CA ARG A 175 4.32 8.30 -14.24
C ARG A 175 4.58 8.52 -12.77
N TYR A 176 5.45 7.72 -12.21
CA TYR A 176 5.81 7.75 -10.80
C TYR A 176 7.32 7.89 -10.63
N HIS A 177 7.74 8.64 -9.62
CA HIS A 177 9.08 8.55 -9.08
C HIS A 177 9.20 7.25 -8.28
N HIS A 178 10.27 6.48 -8.49
CA HIS A 178 10.61 5.30 -7.69
C HIS A 178 11.60 5.69 -6.62
N LEU A 179 11.22 5.54 -5.37
CA LEU A 179 11.99 5.97 -4.22
C LEU A 179 12.41 4.77 -3.39
N ILE A 180 13.68 4.79 -2.95
CA ILE A 180 14.27 3.76 -2.07
C ILE A 180 14.91 4.42 -0.86
N LYS A 181 14.83 3.74 0.28
CA LYS A 181 15.66 4.00 1.46
C LYS A 181 16.34 2.72 1.91
N GLU A 182 17.68 2.76 1.97
CA GLU A 182 18.51 1.69 2.52
C GLU A 182 18.26 1.54 4.03
N ILE A 183 18.19 0.29 4.49
CA ILE A 183 18.03 -0.09 5.90
C ILE A 183 19.38 -0.67 6.37
N ILE A 184 20.05 0.06 7.25
CA ILE A 184 21.36 -0.29 7.82
C ILE A 184 21.17 -1.03 9.15
#